data_0b71078d758afedd4871f5391b17ef1d
#
_entry.id   0b71078d758afedd4871f5391b17ef1d
#
_cell.length_a   1.000
_cell.length_b   1.000
_cell.length_c   1.000
_cell.angle_alpha   90.00
_cell.angle_beta   90.00
_cell.angle_gamma   90.00
#
_symmetry.space_group_name_H-M   'P 1'
#
loop_
_entity.id
_entity.type
_entity.pdbx_description
1 polymer ?
#
loop_
_entity_poly.entity_id
_entity_poly.type
_entity_poly.pdbx_seq_one_letter_code
_entity_poly.pdbx_strand_id
1 'polypeptide(L)'
;LEEEDKVNEVLLRFAKKHSIKYFASNNTHYLNKDDADAHDVLLCIKDGERKSTPIGRGRGFRFGFLNTEYYFKSQKEMKSLFSDIPDSIINTNEIIAKCESYRLASEVLLPEFEIPDEFKDPKDLEDTSLKNGENNYLRHLTYQGAKVRYQELSDEIKERIDFELEIIRNTGYPGY
;
A
#
# COMPACT_ATOMS: atom_id res chain seq x y z
N LEU A 1 -18.23 -22.52 -3.87
CA LEU A 1 -17.71 -23.78 -3.28
C LEU A 1 -18.75 -24.33 -2.32
N GLU A 2 -18.88 -25.63 -2.19
CA GLU A 2 -19.90 -26.25 -1.30
C GLU A 2 -19.86 -25.73 0.15
N GLU A 3 -18.66 -25.41 0.65
CA GLU A 3 -18.47 -24.82 1.97
C GLU A 3 -18.99 -23.39 2.04
N GLU A 4 -18.80 -22.59 0.99
CA GLU A 4 -19.33 -21.23 0.89
C GLU A 4 -20.85 -21.21 0.85
N ASP A 5 -21.45 -22.13 0.11
CA ASP A 5 -22.91 -22.23 0.01
C ASP A 5 -23.54 -22.52 1.37
N LYS A 6 -22.93 -23.44 2.14
CA LYS A 6 -23.37 -23.73 3.52
C LYS A 6 -23.25 -22.53 4.45
N VAL A 7 -22.11 -21.79 4.35
CA VAL A 7 -21.88 -20.59 5.16
C VAL A 7 -22.88 -19.50 4.79
N ASN A 8 -23.08 -19.25 3.50
CA ASN A 8 -24.01 -18.23 3.00
C ASN A 8 -25.45 -18.52 3.44
N GLU A 9 -25.88 -19.77 3.41
CA GLU A 9 -27.22 -20.16 3.90
C GLU A 9 -27.40 -19.80 5.38
N VAL A 10 -26.40 -20.09 6.22
CA VAL A 10 -26.41 -19.75 7.65
C VAL A 10 -26.44 -18.25 7.87
N LEU A 11 -25.59 -17.50 7.13
CA LEU A 11 -25.51 -16.05 7.22
C LEU A 11 -26.81 -15.37 6.79
N LEU A 12 -27.46 -15.83 5.72
CA LEU A 12 -28.74 -15.30 5.26
C LEU A 12 -29.84 -15.54 6.28
N ARG A 13 -29.91 -16.74 6.89
CA ARG A 13 -30.86 -17.03 7.99
C ARG A 13 -30.59 -16.13 9.20
N PHE A 14 -29.36 -15.92 9.56
CA PHE A 14 -28.97 -15.03 10.66
C PHE A 14 -29.35 -13.57 10.35
N ALA A 15 -29.04 -13.08 9.17
CA ALA A 15 -29.35 -11.72 8.72
C ALA A 15 -30.90 -11.50 8.78
N LYS A 16 -31.68 -12.44 8.28
CA LYS A 16 -33.16 -12.40 8.34
C LYS A 16 -33.66 -12.38 9.78
N LYS A 17 -33.11 -13.23 10.64
CA LYS A 17 -33.54 -13.33 12.06
C LYS A 17 -33.29 -12.05 12.84
N HIS A 18 -32.20 -11.36 12.52
CA HIS A 18 -31.77 -10.16 13.25
C HIS A 18 -32.00 -8.85 12.49
N SER A 19 -32.73 -8.89 11.36
CA SER A 19 -33.01 -7.73 10.51
C SER A 19 -31.73 -6.98 10.07
N ILE A 20 -30.68 -7.73 9.79
CA ILE A 20 -29.38 -7.19 9.33
C ILE A 20 -29.39 -7.17 7.80
N LYS A 21 -29.03 -6.04 7.21
CA LYS A 21 -28.82 -5.92 5.77
C LYS A 21 -27.55 -6.67 5.35
N TYR A 22 -27.61 -7.30 4.19
CA TYR A 22 -26.49 -8.01 3.58
C TYR A 22 -26.28 -7.53 2.14
N PHE A 23 -25.11 -7.70 1.62
CA PHE A 23 -24.76 -7.36 0.23
C PHE A 23 -23.89 -8.45 -0.39
N ALA A 24 -23.98 -8.56 -1.71
CA ALA A 24 -23.14 -9.47 -2.48
C ALA A 24 -21.77 -8.86 -2.72
N SER A 25 -20.73 -9.66 -2.60
CA SER A 25 -19.37 -9.31 -2.97
C SER A 25 -18.74 -10.40 -3.83
N ASN A 26 -17.69 -10.05 -4.56
CA ASN A 26 -16.86 -10.99 -5.28
C ASN A 26 -15.41 -10.84 -4.81
N ASN A 27 -14.75 -11.96 -4.60
CA ASN A 27 -13.33 -11.96 -4.26
C ASN A 27 -12.50 -11.74 -5.54
N THR A 28 -12.29 -10.48 -5.92
CA THR A 28 -11.65 -10.10 -7.17
C THR A 28 -10.15 -9.95 -7.00
N HIS A 29 -9.38 -10.64 -7.81
CA HIS A 29 -7.91 -10.61 -7.81
C HIS A 29 -7.31 -10.19 -9.15
N TYR A 30 -8.04 -10.27 -10.25
CA TYR A 30 -7.60 -9.88 -11.58
C TYR A 30 -8.76 -9.34 -12.41
N LEU A 31 -8.46 -8.68 -13.53
CA LEU A 31 -9.44 -7.92 -14.30
C LEU A 31 -10.31 -8.83 -15.19
N ASN A 32 -9.69 -9.63 -16.05
CA ASN A 32 -10.39 -10.50 -16.99
C ASN A 32 -10.24 -11.96 -16.58
N LYS A 33 -11.20 -12.79 -16.97
CA LYS A 33 -11.19 -14.22 -16.66
C LYS A 33 -9.92 -14.93 -17.17
N ASP A 34 -9.40 -14.51 -18.32
CA ASP A 34 -8.21 -15.08 -18.94
C ASP A 34 -6.91 -14.68 -18.20
N ASP A 35 -6.95 -13.68 -17.32
CA ASP A 35 -5.79 -13.28 -16.52
C ASP A 35 -5.48 -14.25 -15.37
N ALA A 36 -6.30 -15.26 -15.16
CA ALA A 36 -6.14 -16.26 -14.09
C ALA A 36 -4.77 -16.95 -14.13
N ASP A 37 -4.26 -17.28 -15.32
CA ASP A 37 -2.96 -17.92 -15.48
C ASP A 37 -1.79 -16.99 -15.13
N ALA A 38 -1.86 -15.73 -15.55
CA ALA A 38 -0.88 -14.72 -15.20
C ALA A 38 -0.86 -14.44 -13.68
N HIS A 39 -2.04 -14.39 -13.07
CA HIS A 39 -2.16 -14.24 -11.62
C HIS A 39 -1.56 -15.44 -10.86
N ASP A 40 -1.77 -16.67 -11.34
CA ASP A 40 -1.17 -17.88 -10.76
C ASP A 40 0.38 -17.83 -10.82
N VAL A 41 0.94 -17.31 -11.92
CA VAL A 41 2.40 -17.06 -12.02
C VAL A 41 2.88 -16.04 -10.98
N LEU A 42 2.12 -14.94 -10.76
CA LEU A 42 2.46 -13.96 -9.73
C LEU A 42 2.46 -14.56 -8.32
N LEU A 43 1.52 -15.46 -8.02
CA LEU A 43 1.51 -16.18 -6.74
C LEU A 43 2.75 -17.07 -6.59
N CYS A 44 3.17 -17.75 -7.65
CA CYS A 44 4.40 -18.54 -7.64
C CYS A 44 5.64 -17.66 -7.38
N ILE A 45 5.75 -16.52 -8.03
CA ILE A 45 6.85 -15.56 -7.81
C ILE A 45 6.88 -15.06 -6.37
N LYS A 46 5.72 -14.67 -5.85
CA LYS A 46 5.56 -14.18 -4.46
C LYS A 46 6.05 -15.21 -3.43
N ASP A 47 5.70 -16.48 -3.62
CA ASP A 47 5.94 -17.53 -2.63
C ASP A 47 7.23 -18.33 -2.92
N GLY A 48 7.97 -18.01 -3.99
CA GLY A 48 9.19 -18.73 -4.39
C GLY A 48 8.91 -20.14 -4.90
N GLU A 49 7.70 -20.40 -5.41
CA GLU A 49 7.22 -21.69 -5.85
C GLU A 49 7.28 -21.85 -7.38
N ARG A 50 7.18 -23.10 -7.82
CA ARG A 50 7.10 -23.43 -9.25
C ARG A 50 5.65 -23.65 -9.66
N LYS A 51 5.28 -23.22 -10.87
CA LYS A 51 3.94 -23.47 -11.42
C LYS A 51 3.62 -24.98 -11.52
N SER A 52 4.64 -25.83 -11.70
CA SER A 52 4.49 -27.28 -11.71
C SER A 52 4.18 -27.89 -10.34
N THR A 53 4.40 -27.16 -9.23
CA THR A 53 3.99 -27.61 -7.89
C THR A 53 2.46 -27.60 -7.82
N PRO A 54 1.81 -28.71 -7.43
CA PRO A 54 0.36 -28.80 -7.40
C PRO A 54 -0.24 -27.84 -6.37
N ILE A 55 -1.40 -27.24 -6.70
CA ILE A 55 -2.16 -26.40 -5.78
C ILE A 55 -2.79 -27.27 -4.69
N GLY A 56 -2.63 -26.87 -3.41
CA GLY A 56 -3.19 -27.62 -2.29
C GLY A 56 -2.71 -27.11 -0.95
N ARG A 57 -2.82 -27.97 0.08
CA ARG A 57 -2.39 -27.66 1.45
C ARG A 57 -1.36 -28.70 1.94
N GLY A 58 -0.42 -28.23 2.76
CA GLY A 58 0.59 -29.07 3.36
C GLY A 58 1.85 -29.24 2.50
N ARG A 59 2.74 -30.13 2.96
CA ARG A 59 4.05 -30.32 2.35
C ARG A 59 3.94 -30.85 0.90
N GLY A 60 4.62 -30.22 -0.04
CA GLY A 60 4.61 -30.59 -1.46
C GLY A 60 3.51 -29.95 -2.28
N PHE A 61 2.72 -29.05 -1.68
CA PHE A 61 1.71 -28.25 -2.34
C PHE A 61 2.04 -26.76 -2.22
N ARG A 62 1.53 -25.97 -3.16
CA ARG A 62 1.59 -24.51 -3.15
C ARG A 62 0.21 -23.89 -3.01
N PHE A 63 0.18 -22.63 -2.63
CA PHE A 63 -1.03 -21.81 -2.67
C PHE A 63 -1.39 -21.50 -4.14
N GLY A 64 -2.69 -21.46 -4.42
CA GLY A 64 -3.26 -21.05 -5.70
C GLY A 64 -4.77 -21.13 -5.68
N PHE A 65 -5.41 -20.50 -6.65
CA PHE A 65 -6.87 -20.57 -6.79
C PHE A 65 -7.29 -21.83 -7.56
N LEU A 66 -8.37 -22.47 -7.10
CA LEU A 66 -8.85 -23.73 -7.68
C LEU A 66 -9.68 -23.53 -8.95
N ASN A 67 -10.09 -22.30 -9.26
CA ASN A 67 -10.87 -21.97 -10.44
C ASN A 67 -10.54 -20.55 -10.94
N THR A 68 -11.18 -20.13 -12.02
CA THR A 68 -10.94 -18.83 -12.69
C THR A 68 -11.99 -17.76 -12.37
N GLU A 69 -12.76 -17.93 -11.27
CA GLU A 69 -13.90 -17.07 -10.97
C GLU A 69 -13.55 -15.81 -10.16
N TYR A 70 -12.24 -15.52 -10.00
CA TYR A 70 -11.74 -14.38 -9.22
C TYR A 70 -11.48 -13.11 -10.06
N TYR A 71 -12.12 -13.01 -11.24
CA TYR A 71 -12.05 -11.83 -12.10
C TYR A 71 -13.07 -10.76 -11.70
N PHE A 72 -12.89 -9.54 -12.22
CA PHE A 72 -13.79 -8.42 -11.99
C PHE A 72 -15.06 -8.58 -12.82
N LYS A 73 -16.08 -9.16 -12.20
CA LYS A 73 -17.38 -9.45 -12.85
C LYS A 73 -18.17 -8.19 -13.17
N SER A 74 -18.83 -8.18 -14.31
CA SER A 74 -19.77 -7.13 -14.69
C SER A 74 -21.02 -7.12 -13.80
N GLN A 75 -21.70 -5.97 -13.75
CA GLN A 75 -22.99 -5.88 -13.03
C GLN A 75 -24.03 -6.91 -13.52
N LYS A 76 -24.02 -7.23 -14.82
CA LYS A 76 -24.93 -8.23 -15.40
C LYS A 76 -24.63 -9.62 -14.86
N GLU A 77 -23.36 -10.00 -14.79
CA GLU A 77 -22.93 -11.28 -14.22
C GLU A 77 -23.26 -11.36 -12.73
N MET A 78 -22.95 -10.32 -11.95
CA MET A 78 -23.28 -10.29 -10.52
C MET A 78 -24.80 -10.38 -10.28
N LYS A 79 -25.62 -9.66 -11.03
CA LYS A 79 -27.09 -9.77 -10.94
C LYS A 79 -27.60 -11.16 -11.30
N SER A 80 -26.97 -11.84 -12.24
CA SER A 80 -27.31 -13.21 -12.61
C SER A 80 -26.94 -14.21 -11.52
N LEU A 81 -25.74 -14.07 -10.93
CA LEU A 81 -25.25 -14.95 -9.86
C LEU A 81 -26.09 -14.88 -8.59
N PHE A 82 -26.62 -13.70 -8.27
CA PHE A 82 -27.42 -13.45 -7.06
C PHE A 82 -28.89 -13.18 -7.37
N SER A 83 -29.42 -13.80 -8.44
CA SER A 83 -30.80 -13.61 -8.89
C SER A 83 -31.84 -14.13 -7.90
N ASP A 84 -31.48 -15.08 -7.07
CA ASP A 84 -32.29 -15.65 -5.98
C ASP A 84 -32.39 -14.75 -4.73
N ILE A 85 -31.41 -13.83 -4.57
CA ILE A 85 -31.34 -12.87 -3.46
C ILE A 85 -31.04 -11.44 -3.95
N PRO A 86 -31.93 -10.84 -4.77
CA PRO A 86 -31.70 -9.57 -5.46
C PRO A 86 -31.42 -8.40 -4.50
N ASP A 87 -31.92 -8.44 -3.28
CA ASP A 87 -31.64 -7.44 -2.25
C ASP A 87 -30.15 -7.32 -1.94
N SER A 88 -29.38 -8.40 -2.10
CA SER A 88 -27.94 -8.39 -1.90
C SER A 88 -27.22 -7.46 -2.87
N ILE A 89 -27.73 -7.31 -4.09
CA ILE A 89 -27.21 -6.38 -5.10
C ILE A 89 -27.74 -4.95 -4.85
N ILE A 90 -29.03 -4.81 -4.51
CA ILE A 90 -29.65 -3.50 -4.25
C ILE A 90 -28.98 -2.81 -3.06
N ASN A 91 -28.68 -3.55 -2.00
CA ASN A 91 -28.06 -3.03 -0.79
C ASN A 91 -26.64 -2.49 -1.00
N THR A 92 -25.96 -2.83 -2.09
CA THR A 92 -24.64 -2.22 -2.42
C THR A 92 -24.73 -0.72 -2.64
N ASN A 93 -25.89 -0.21 -3.09
CA ASN A 93 -26.12 1.23 -3.27
C ASN A 93 -26.05 2.00 -1.94
N GLU A 94 -26.44 1.37 -0.83
CA GLU A 94 -26.33 2.01 0.49
C GLU A 94 -24.87 2.19 0.91
N ILE A 95 -24.00 1.24 0.56
CA ILE A 95 -22.55 1.35 0.84
C ILE A 95 -21.95 2.47 -0.01
N ILE A 96 -22.32 2.50 -1.31
CA ILE A 96 -21.85 3.55 -2.23
C ILE A 96 -22.26 4.94 -1.72
N ALA A 97 -23.51 5.08 -1.23
CA ALA A 97 -24.00 6.34 -0.69
C ALA A 97 -23.28 6.83 0.57
N LYS A 98 -22.61 5.93 1.29
CA LYS A 98 -21.78 6.26 2.46
C LYS A 98 -20.34 6.63 2.10
N CYS A 99 -19.90 6.37 0.87
CA CYS A 99 -18.57 6.70 0.41
C CYS A 99 -18.53 8.17 -0.04
N GLU A 100 -17.69 8.95 0.61
CA GLU A 100 -17.42 10.32 0.21
C GLU A 100 -16.33 10.35 -0.88
N SER A 101 -16.46 11.33 -1.78
CA SER A 101 -15.40 11.56 -2.77
C SER A 101 -14.19 12.18 -2.08
N TYR A 102 -13.04 11.52 -2.14
CA TYR A 102 -11.82 12.12 -1.63
C TYR A 102 -10.64 11.85 -2.58
N ARG A 103 -9.63 12.70 -2.49
CA ARG A 103 -8.42 12.60 -3.31
C ARG A 103 -7.40 11.68 -2.64
N LEU A 104 -7.03 10.59 -3.32
CA LEU A 104 -6.00 9.66 -2.82
C LEU A 104 -4.60 10.26 -2.84
N ALA A 105 -4.30 11.08 -3.86
CA ALA A 105 -3.02 11.77 -3.93
C ALA A 105 -3.04 12.95 -2.95
N SER A 106 -2.32 12.84 -1.86
CA SER A 106 -2.04 13.92 -0.91
C SER A 106 -0.60 14.40 -1.05
N GLU A 107 -0.30 15.53 -0.45
CA GLU A 107 1.08 15.98 -0.29
C GLU A 107 1.86 14.98 0.57
N VAL A 108 3.13 14.86 0.29
CA VAL A 108 4.02 13.99 1.08
C VAL A 108 4.16 14.57 2.48
N LEU A 109 3.63 13.85 3.47
CA LEU A 109 3.80 14.21 4.88
C LEU A 109 5.14 13.65 5.36
N LEU A 110 6.10 14.55 5.53
CA LEU A 110 7.37 14.23 6.18
C LEU A 110 7.28 14.58 7.66
N PRO A 111 7.93 13.82 8.55
CA PRO A 111 8.06 14.21 9.95
C PRO A 111 8.78 15.55 10.04
N GLU A 112 8.20 16.49 10.79
CA GLU A 112 8.90 17.73 11.13
C GLU A 112 9.96 17.41 12.19
N PHE A 113 11.17 17.88 11.95
CA PHE A 113 12.28 17.75 12.88
C PHE A 113 12.59 19.13 13.47
N GLU A 114 12.51 19.27 14.79
CA GLU A 114 12.89 20.51 15.47
C GLU A 114 14.41 20.66 15.48
N ILE A 115 14.89 21.68 14.79
CA ILE A 115 16.32 22.05 14.78
C ILE A 115 16.60 23.07 15.89
N PRO A 116 17.82 23.05 16.49
CA PRO A 116 18.21 24.06 17.45
C PRO A 116 18.15 25.48 16.86
N ASP A 117 17.79 26.46 17.70
CA ASP A 117 17.57 27.85 17.26
C ASP A 117 18.78 28.46 16.56
N GLU A 118 20.00 28.07 16.93
CA GLU A 118 21.25 28.54 16.33
C GLU A 118 21.43 28.16 14.86
N PHE A 119 20.68 27.14 14.38
CA PHE A 119 20.70 26.70 12.97
C PHE A 119 19.53 27.21 12.15
N LYS A 120 18.53 27.84 12.79
CA LYS A 120 17.38 28.40 12.08
C LYS A 120 17.79 29.53 11.14
N ASP A 121 17.30 29.50 9.92
CA ASP A 121 17.54 30.55 8.92
C ASP A 121 16.25 31.39 8.78
N PRO A 122 16.31 32.72 8.98
CA PRO A 122 15.16 33.59 8.80
C PRO A 122 14.51 33.50 7.41
N LYS A 123 15.28 33.16 6.38
CA LYS A 123 14.76 32.98 5.01
C LYS A 123 13.78 31.81 4.90
N ASP A 124 13.91 30.79 5.74
CA ASP A 124 12.99 29.66 5.78
C ASP A 124 11.59 30.06 6.27
N LEU A 125 11.45 31.21 6.96
CA LEU A 125 10.17 31.80 7.33
C LEU A 125 9.45 32.46 6.15
N GLU A 126 10.23 32.96 5.19
CA GLU A 126 9.72 33.58 3.95
C GLU A 126 9.38 32.52 2.90
N ASP A 127 10.23 31.48 2.81
CA ASP A 127 10.05 30.34 1.91
C ASP A 127 10.48 29.04 2.60
N THR A 128 9.50 28.28 3.06
CA THR A 128 9.71 27.01 3.75
C THR A 128 10.30 25.91 2.85
N SER A 129 10.32 26.11 1.54
CA SER A 129 10.91 25.15 0.60
C SER A 129 12.44 25.19 0.61
N LEU A 130 13.05 26.26 1.10
CA LEU A 130 14.51 26.44 1.15
C LEU A 130 15.19 25.49 2.13
N LYS A 131 14.57 25.25 3.28
CA LYS A 131 15.07 24.34 4.33
C LYS A 131 16.55 24.56 4.70
N ASN A 132 16.98 25.83 4.71
CA ASN A 132 18.37 26.19 4.98
C ASN A 132 18.78 25.77 6.39
N GLY A 133 17.92 26.00 7.37
CA GLY A 133 18.17 25.61 8.76
C GLY A 133 18.37 24.10 8.91
N GLU A 134 17.51 23.29 8.32
CA GLU A 134 17.66 21.84 8.34
C GLU A 134 18.96 21.38 7.64
N ASN A 135 19.29 21.98 6.49
CA ASN A 135 20.53 21.70 5.77
C ASN A 135 21.77 22.06 6.58
N ASN A 136 21.76 23.22 7.28
CA ASN A 136 22.86 23.65 8.13
C ASN A 136 23.06 22.72 9.32
N TYR A 137 21.97 22.30 9.95
CA TYR A 137 22.03 21.39 11.08
C TYR A 137 22.48 19.98 10.65
N LEU A 138 21.97 19.46 9.54
CA LEU A 138 22.43 18.18 8.98
C LEU A 138 23.93 18.22 8.68
N ARG A 139 24.42 19.30 8.05
CA ARG A 139 25.84 19.50 7.80
C ARG A 139 26.66 19.47 9.08
N HIS A 140 26.21 20.19 10.10
CA HIS A 140 26.85 20.21 11.41
C HIS A 140 26.97 18.80 12.02
N LEU A 141 25.88 18.07 12.10
CA LEU A 141 25.85 16.70 12.63
C LEU A 141 26.75 15.74 11.83
N THR A 142 26.74 15.87 10.50
CA THR A 142 27.56 15.03 9.61
C THR A 142 29.05 15.25 9.88
N TYR A 143 29.49 16.50 9.99
CA TYR A 143 30.87 16.80 10.28
C TYR A 143 31.29 16.44 11.70
N GLN A 144 30.40 16.57 12.69
CA GLN A 144 30.65 16.06 14.04
C GLN A 144 30.82 14.54 14.03
N GLY A 145 29.90 13.82 13.38
CA GLY A 145 29.98 12.37 13.25
C GLY A 145 31.24 11.90 12.49
N ALA A 146 31.64 12.64 11.48
CA ALA A 146 32.85 12.35 10.72
C ALA A 146 34.12 12.44 11.58
N LYS A 147 34.22 13.48 12.41
CA LYS A 147 35.37 13.64 13.37
C LYS A 147 35.46 12.49 14.37
N VAL A 148 34.37 11.84 14.70
CA VAL A 148 34.35 10.68 15.60
C VAL A 148 34.78 9.41 14.87
N ARG A 149 34.45 9.28 13.58
CA ARG A 149 34.65 8.06 12.79
C ARG A 149 36.02 7.99 12.10
N TYR A 150 36.59 9.15 11.74
CA TYR A 150 37.85 9.25 11.02
C TYR A 150 38.91 9.89 11.93
N GLN A 151 40.09 9.33 11.96
CA GLN A 151 41.24 9.90 12.74
C GLN A 151 41.63 11.29 12.21
N GLU A 152 41.58 11.45 10.88
CA GLU A 152 41.81 12.68 10.19
C GLU A 152 40.83 12.87 9.04
N LEU A 153 40.27 14.06 8.87
CA LEU A 153 39.39 14.40 7.77
C LEU A 153 40.22 14.90 6.59
N SER A 154 40.64 13.97 5.72
CA SER A 154 41.29 14.31 4.46
C SER A 154 40.38 15.16 3.56
N ASP A 155 40.97 15.84 2.58
CA ASP A 155 40.17 16.64 1.64
C ASP A 155 39.24 15.76 0.80
N GLU A 156 39.65 14.55 0.44
CA GLU A 156 38.79 13.57 -0.25
C GLU A 156 37.54 13.22 0.57
N ILE A 157 37.68 13.02 1.90
CA ILE A 157 36.54 12.74 2.79
C ILE A 157 35.60 13.95 2.86
N LYS A 158 36.17 15.17 2.96
CA LYS A 158 35.34 16.40 2.99
C LYS A 158 34.60 16.61 1.68
N GLU A 159 35.25 16.44 0.53
CA GLU A 159 34.61 16.52 -0.78
C GLU A 159 33.49 15.52 -0.93
N ARG A 160 33.65 14.29 -0.44
CA ARG A 160 32.62 13.29 -0.45
C ARG A 160 31.44 13.66 0.44
N ILE A 161 31.69 14.14 1.64
CA ILE A 161 30.63 14.63 2.56
C ILE A 161 29.85 15.75 1.90
N ASP A 162 30.53 16.74 1.36
CA ASP A 162 29.88 17.90 0.74
C ASP A 162 29.07 17.52 -0.49
N PHE A 163 29.54 16.57 -1.29
CA PHE A 163 28.82 16.02 -2.41
C PHE A 163 27.51 15.34 -1.98
N GLU A 164 27.54 14.49 -0.96
CA GLU A 164 26.33 13.80 -0.47
C GLU A 164 25.34 14.79 0.16
N LEU A 165 25.80 15.78 0.90
CA LEU A 165 24.97 16.83 1.48
C LEU A 165 24.28 17.68 0.40
N GLU A 166 24.98 17.97 -0.69
CA GLU A 166 24.41 18.70 -1.83
C GLU A 166 23.32 17.89 -2.54
N ILE A 167 23.50 16.58 -2.70
CA ILE A 167 22.45 15.69 -3.23
C ILE A 167 21.20 15.72 -2.34
N ILE A 168 21.38 15.57 -1.01
CA ILE A 168 20.26 15.62 -0.06
C ILE A 168 19.55 16.98 -0.13
N ARG A 169 20.30 18.07 -0.20
CA ARG A 169 19.77 19.43 -0.36
C ARG A 169 18.92 19.54 -1.63
N ASN A 170 19.44 19.08 -2.77
CA ASN A 170 18.79 19.15 -4.07
C ASN A 170 17.54 18.27 -4.16
N THR A 171 17.48 17.19 -3.41
CA THR A 171 16.28 16.34 -3.29
C THR A 171 15.23 16.92 -2.35
N GLY A 172 15.58 17.91 -1.51
CA GLY A 172 14.67 18.61 -0.61
C GLY A 172 14.28 17.85 0.66
N TYR A 173 15.08 16.86 1.10
CA TYR A 173 14.79 16.02 2.27
C TYR A 173 15.84 16.07 3.40
N PRO A 174 16.38 17.25 3.78
CA PRO A 174 17.41 17.33 4.81
C PRO A 174 16.90 16.92 6.20
N GLY A 175 15.64 17.20 6.52
CA GLY A 175 15.04 16.82 7.81
C GLY A 175 14.80 15.32 7.98
N TYR A 176 14.63 14.62 6.87
CA TYR A 176 14.39 13.16 6.89
C TYR A 176 15.63 12.40 7.38
#